data_d97fabd9b064d83b373b0cf7fb865873
#
_entry.id   d97fabd9b064d83b373b0cf7fb865873
#
_cell.length_a   1.000
_cell.length_b   1.000
_cell.length_c   1.000
_cell.angle_alpha   90.00
_cell.angle_beta   90.00
_cell.angle_gamma   90.00
#
_symmetry.space_group_name_H-M   'P 1'
#
loop_
_entity.id
_entity.type
_entity.pdbx_description
1 polymer ?
#
loop_
_entity_poly.entity_id
_entity_poly.type
_entity_poly.pdbx_seq_one_letter_code
_entity_poly.pdbx_strand_id
1 'polypeptide(L)'
;LNGVNSAGPIQLITQLFSKLKSSAEAGHDPFVLNITGVVAETPMPGMAAYSSSKIAIHGFLTALAKEWRREGVRVISARPGHTETGLATRAIAGTAPNFPAGMTAEHVVDRLIAAIEGDEKDLPASEF
;
A
#
# COMPACT_ATOMS: atom_id res chain seq x y z
N LEU A 1 -0.48 -9.96 -12.61
CA LEU A 1 -0.87 -9.03 -11.54
C LEU A 1 -0.37 -9.46 -10.17
N ASN A 2 -0.54 -10.75 -9.81
CA ASN A 2 -0.08 -11.24 -8.51
C ASN A 2 1.43 -11.15 -8.34
N GLY A 3 2.20 -11.38 -9.40
CA GLY A 3 3.66 -11.27 -9.36
C GLY A 3 4.14 -9.86 -9.03
N VAL A 4 3.50 -8.84 -9.62
CA VAL A 4 3.88 -7.43 -9.42
C VAL A 4 3.23 -6.84 -8.17
N ASN A 5 1.94 -7.13 -7.96
CA ASN A 5 1.16 -6.46 -6.91
C ASN A 5 1.27 -7.13 -5.54
N SER A 6 1.61 -8.40 -5.47
CA SER A 6 1.68 -9.12 -4.20
C SER A 6 2.95 -9.94 -4.01
N ALA A 7 3.24 -10.93 -4.84
CA ALA A 7 4.37 -11.83 -4.63
C ALA A 7 5.72 -11.09 -4.62
N GLY A 8 5.95 -10.18 -5.57
CA GLY A 8 7.16 -9.37 -5.63
C GLY A 8 7.36 -8.50 -4.39
N PRO A 9 6.39 -7.65 -4.03
CA PRO A 9 6.47 -6.85 -2.81
C PRO A 9 6.66 -7.69 -1.53
N ILE A 10 5.95 -8.81 -1.40
CA ILE A 10 6.11 -9.71 -0.25
C ILE A 10 7.56 -10.21 -0.15
N GLN A 11 8.13 -10.70 -1.26
CA GLN A 11 9.52 -11.15 -1.28
C GLN A 11 10.48 -10.03 -0.93
N LEU A 12 10.34 -8.87 -1.55
CA LEU A 12 11.21 -7.72 -1.33
C LEU A 12 11.19 -7.29 0.14
N ILE A 13 10.01 -7.12 0.70
CA ILE A 13 9.85 -6.69 2.09
C ILE A 13 10.48 -7.72 3.03
N THR A 14 10.22 -9.00 2.80
CA THR A 14 10.78 -10.08 3.62
C THR A 14 12.31 -10.09 3.58
N GLN A 15 12.92 -9.88 2.41
CA GLN A 15 14.36 -9.84 2.25
C GLN A 15 15.01 -8.63 2.91
N LEU A 16 14.27 -7.53 3.08
CA LEU A 16 14.79 -6.32 3.71
C LEU A 16 14.70 -6.33 5.23
N PHE A 17 14.10 -7.35 5.83
CA PHE A 17 13.83 -7.37 7.27
C PHE A 17 15.10 -7.17 8.10
N SER A 18 16.18 -7.88 7.80
CA SER A 18 17.42 -7.79 8.59
C SER A 18 18.01 -6.37 8.58
N LYS A 19 17.95 -5.69 7.45
CA LYS A 19 18.41 -4.30 7.32
C LYS A 19 17.52 -3.33 8.10
N LEU A 20 16.19 -3.52 8.01
CA LEU A 20 15.24 -2.71 8.75
C LEU A 20 15.40 -2.89 10.26
N LYS A 21 15.56 -4.14 10.70
CA LYS A 21 15.80 -4.45 12.10
C LYS A 21 17.09 -3.80 12.61
N SER A 22 18.18 -3.92 11.85
CA SER A 22 19.45 -3.28 12.20
C SER A 22 19.32 -1.77 12.32
N SER A 23 18.54 -1.14 11.45
CA SER A 23 18.26 0.29 11.50
C SER A 23 17.51 0.66 12.79
N ALA A 24 16.52 -0.13 13.18
CA ALA A 24 15.79 0.08 14.44
C ALA A 24 16.72 -0.06 15.66
N GLU A 25 17.58 -1.08 15.66
CA GLU A 25 18.54 -1.31 16.75
C GLU A 25 19.56 -0.18 16.86
N ALA A 26 19.85 0.50 15.76
CA ALA A 26 20.74 1.67 15.75
C ALA A 26 20.05 2.97 16.19
N GLY A 27 18.79 2.92 16.61
CA GLY A 27 18.04 4.06 17.11
C GLY A 27 17.30 4.87 16.05
N HIS A 28 17.22 4.36 14.82
CA HIS A 28 16.44 5.00 13.76
C HIS A 28 14.98 4.53 13.80
N ASP A 29 14.15 5.14 12.97
CA ASP A 29 12.72 4.80 12.85
C ASP A 29 12.44 4.24 11.44
N PRO A 30 12.84 2.98 11.17
CA PRO A 30 12.62 2.38 9.87
C PRO A 30 11.14 2.06 9.65
N PHE A 31 10.71 2.17 8.41
CA PHE A 31 9.34 1.83 8.05
C PHE A 31 9.25 1.24 6.65
N VAL A 32 8.15 0.52 6.43
CA VAL A 32 7.70 0.08 5.11
C VAL A 32 6.35 0.74 4.88
N LEU A 33 6.19 1.43 3.76
CA LEU A 33 4.90 1.96 3.33
C LEU A 33 4.58 1.37 1.97
N ASN A 34 3.43 0.71 1.88
CA ASN A 34 2.96 0.14 0.62
C ASN A 34 1.60 0.75 0.26
N ILE A 35 1.47 1.15 -0.99
CA ILE A 35 0.23 1.74 -1.52
C ILE A 35 -0.57 0.61 -2.16
N THR A 36 -1.61 0.16 -1.46
CA THR A 36 -2.47 -0.92 -1.95
C THR A 36 -3.67 -0.40 -2.73
N GLY A 37 -4.36 0.58 -2.20
CA GLY A 37 -5.54 1.17 -2.81
C GLY A 37 -6.86 0.74 -2.17
N VAL A 38 -7.90 1.53 -2.42
CA VAL A 38 -9.24 1.29 -1.85
C VAL A 38 -9.84 -0.05 -2.26
N VAL A 39 -9.43 -0.61 -3.39
CA VAL A 39 -9.91 -1.93 -3.84
C VAL A 39 -9.53 -3.06 -2.88
N ALA A 40 -8.55 -2.86 -2.00
CA ALA A 40 -8.23 -3.81 -0.94
C ALA A 40 -9.28 -3.81 0.17
N GLU A 41 -10.04 -2.73 0.32
CA GLU A 41 -11.16 -2.64 1.27
C GLU A 41 -12.49 -3.00 0.60
N THR A 42 -12.66 -2.58 -0.66
CA THR A 42 -13.92 -2.75 -1.40
C THR A 42 -13.62 -3.30 -2.79
N PRO A 43 -13.61 -4.62 -2.96
CA PRO A 43 -13.40 -5.25 -4.26
C PRO A 43 -14.44 -4.77 -5.28
N MET A 44 -13.99 -4.56 -6.51
CA MET A 44 -14.82 -3.94 -7.55
C MET A 44 -15.16 -4.93 -8.67
N PRO A 45 -16.43 -4.92 -9.16
CA PRO A 45 -16.80 -5.67 -10.36
C PRO A 45 -15.92 -5.26 -11.55
N GLY A 46 -15.55 -6.21 -12.39
CA GLY A 46 -14.67 -5.97 -13.52
C GLY A 46 -13.18 -5.89 -13.18
N MET A 47 -12.84 -5.92 -11.88
CA MET A 47 -11.47 -5.85 -11.39
C MET A 47 -11.15 -7.00 -10.42
N ALA A 48 -11.68 -8.19 -10.67
CA ALA A 48 -11.58 -9.30 -9.73
C ALA A 48 -10.12 -9.71 -9.45
N ALA A 49 -9.32 -9.91 -10.48
CA ALA A 49 -7.92 -10.30 -10.33
C ALA A 49 -7.08 -9.19 -9.69
N TYR A 50 -7.30 -7.95 -10.10
CA TYR A 50 -6.63 -6.79 -9.52
C TYR A 50 -7.00 -6.61 -8.05
N SER A 51 -8.28 -6.66 -7.72
CA SER A 51 -8.76 -6.58 -6.33
C SER A 51 -8.14 -7.67 -5.47
N SER A 52 -8.13 -8.91 -5.97
CA SER A 52 -7.51 -10.05 -5.28
C SER A 52 -6.04 -9.81 -4.97
N SER A 53 -5.27 -9.29 -5.93
CA SER A 53 -3.85 -9.01 -5.72
C SER A 53 -3.62 -7.92 -4.66
N LYS A 54 -4.46 -6.90 -4.63
CA LYS A 54 -4.35 -5.82 -3.64
C LYS A 54 -4.82 -6.26 -2.25
N ILE A 55 -5.82 -7.12 -2.18
CA ILE A 55 -6.25 -7.73 -0.91
C ILE A 55 -5.13 -8.61 -0.34
N ALA A 56 -4.46 -9.39 -1.19
CA ALA A 56 -3.37 -10.27 -0.76
C ALA A 56 -2.23 -9.49 -0.10
N ILE A 57 -1.76 -8.42 -0.74
CA ILE A 57 -0.67 -7.62 -0.15
C ILE A 57 -1.14 -6.87 1.10
N HIS A 58 -2.35 -6.36 1.12
CA HIS A 58 -2.90 -5.70 2.31
C HIS A 58 -3.00 -6.66 3.49
N GLY A 59 -3.48 -7.88 3.28
CA GLY A 59 -3.54 -8.90 4.32
C GLY A 59 -2.16 -9.24 4.88
N PHE A 60 -1.17 -9.41 3.99
CA PHE A 60 0.22 -9.62 4.38
C PHE A 60 0.76 -8.46 5.24
N LEU A 61 0.55 -7.23 4.80
CA LEU A 61 1.03 -6.05 5.54
C LEU A 61 0.37 -5.91 6.91
N THR A 62 -0.92 -6.22 7.00
CA THR A 62 -1.66 -6.16 8.25
C THR A 62 -1.10 -7.13 9.29
N ALA A 63 -0.80 -8.36 8.88
CA ALA A 63 -0.19 -9.36 9.75
C ALA A 63 1.26 -8.94 10.11
N LEU A 64 2.02 -8.53 9.11
CA LEU A 64 3.42 -8.14 9.29
C LEU A 64 3.59 -6.96 10.23
N ALA A 65 2.69 -5.99 10.17
CA ALA A 65 2.71 -4.83 11.07
C ALA A 65 2.69 -5.24 12.53
N LYS A 66 1.92 -6.28 12.85
CA LYS A 66 1.84 -6.83 14.22
C LYS A 66 3.10 -7.59 14.59
N GLU A 67 3.65 -8.38 13.67
CA GLU A 67 4.86 -9.16 13.91
C GLU A 67 6.08 -8.25 14.11
N TRP A 68 6.23 -7.23 13.26
CA TRP A 68 7.42 -6.38 13.25
C TRP A 68 7.37 -5.24 14.27
N ARG A 69 6.25 -5.03 14.93
CA ARG A 69 6.15 -4.02 15.99
C ARG A 69 7.22 -4.23 17.06
N ARG A 70 7.45 -5.46 17.47
CA ARG A 70 8.46 -5.83 18.49
C ARG A 70 9.87 -5.55 18.03
N GLU A 71 10.10 -5.52 16.74
CA GLU A 71 11.42 -5.29 16.15
C GLU A 71 11.68 -3.80 15.89
N GLY A 72 10.74 -2.94 16.24
CA GLY A 72 10.86 -1.50 16.00
C GLY A 72 10.72 -1.08 14.56
N VAL A 73 10.14 -1.91 13.71
CA VAL A 73 9.89 -1.62 12.29
C VAL A 73 8.41 -1.35 12.09
N ARG A 74 8.09 -0.17 11.60
CA ARG A 74 6.72 0.25 11.31
C ARG A 74 6.32 -0.19 9.90
N VAL A 75 5.15 -0.79 9.77
CA VAL A 75 4.61 -1.24 8.48
C VAL A 75 3.27 -0.55 8.24
N ILE A 76 3.18 0.18 7.14
CA ILE A 76 2.02 1.02 6.81
C ILE A 76 1.40 0.52 5.52
N SER A 77 0.10 0.22 5.55
CA SER A 77 -0.69 -0.08 4.36
C SER A 77 -1.58 1.12 4.05
N ALA A 78 -1.31 1.79 2.94
CA ALA A 78 -2.07 2.96 2.50
C ALA A 78 -3.07 2.54 1.42
N ARG A 79 -4.33 2.93 1.58
CA ARG A 79 -5.42 2.52 0.69
C ARG A 79 -6.17 3.72 0.12
N PRO A 80 -5.50 4.61 -0.62
CA PRO A 80 -6.18 5.76 -1.22
C PRO A 80 -7.23 5.31 -2.23
N GLY A 81 -8.24 6.14 -2.41
CA GLY A 81 -9.21 5.99 -3.47
C GLY A 81 -8.61 6.30 -4.83
N HIS A 82 -9.47 6.43 -5.84
CA HIS A 82 -9.00 6.76 -7.19
C HIS A 82 -8.15 8.04 -7.20
N THR A 83 -6.98 7.93 -7.80
CA THR A 83 -6.01 9.02 -7.92
C THR A 83 -5.74 9.32 -9.38
N GLU A 84 -5.73 10.58 -9.76
CA GLU A 84 -5.57 11.04 -11.14
C GLU A 84 -4.10 10.95 -11.58
N THR A 85 -3.69 9.74 -12.00
CA THR A 85 -2.33 9.47 -12.53
C THR A 85 -2.33 9.09 -14.00
N GLY A 86 -3.52 9.02 -14.63
CA GLY A 86 -3.68 8.53 -16.01
C GLY A 86 -3.74 7.00 -16.14
N LEU A 87 -3.56 6.27 -15.04
CA LEU A 87 -3.58 4.79 -15.08
C LEU A 87 -4.93 4.25 -15.55
N ALA A 88 -6.03 4.86 -15.13
CA ALA A 88 -7.38 4.43 -15.47
C ALA A 88 -7.68 4.49 -16.97
N THR A 89 -6.95 5.31 -17.72
CA THR A 89 -7.12 5.47 -19.18
C THR A 89 -6.10 4.69 -20.01
N ARG A 90 -5.24 3.89 -19.36
CA ARG A 90 -4.15 3.16 -20.00
C ARG A 90 -4.32 1.65 -19.89
N ALA A 91 -5.55 1.15 -20.06
CA ALA A 91 -5.81 -0.28 -20.04
C ALA A 91 -5.11 -0.96 -21.23
N ILE A 92 -4.36 -2.04 -20.96
CA ILE A 92 -3.65 -2.82 -21.99
C ILE A 92 -4.60 -3.83 -22.62
N ALA A 93 -5.51 -4.40 -21.83
CA ALA A 93 -6.49 -5.39 -22.28
C ALA A 93 -7.83 -5.15 -21.57
N GLY A 94 -8.92 -5.35 -22.31
CA GLY A 94 -10.26 -5.09 -21.80
C GLY A 94 -10.57 -3.61 -21.72
N THR A 95 -11.69 -3.28 -21.07
CA THR A 95 -12.13 -1.90 -20.86
C THR A 95 -11.99 -1.56 -19.38
N ALA A 96 -11.28 -0.47 -19.08
CA ALA A 96 -11.19 0.04 -17.73
C ALA A 96 -12.55 0.56 -17.26
N PRO A 97 -12.92 0.35 -15.97
CA PRO A 97 -14.14 0.94 -15.43
C PRO A 97 -14.09 2.47 -15.50
N ASN A 98 -15.26 3.10 -15.58
CA ASN A 98 -15.38 4.54 -15.44
C ASN A 98 -15.29 4.90 -13.97
N PHE A 99 -14.33 5.76 -13.62
CA PHE A 99 -14.17 6.28 -12.28
C PHE A 99 -14.69 7.72 -12.20
N PRO A 100 -15.30 8.13 -11.08
CA PRO A 100 -15.54 9.55 -10.82
C PRO A 100 -14.20 10.29 -10.73
N ALA A 101 -14.22 11.61 -10.77
CA ALA A 101 -13.03 12.41 -10.57
C ALA A 101 -12.35 12.02 -9.25
N GLY A 102 -11.05 11.74 -9.31
CA GLY A 102 -10.27 11.29 -8.18
C GLY A 102 -9.45 12.40 -7.54
N MET A 103 -8.66 12.00 -6.54
CA MET A 103 -7.72 12.89 -5.87
C MET A 103 -6.53 13.19 -6.77
N THR A 104 -5.85 14.30 -6.52
CA THR A 104 -4.57 14.60 -7.17
C THR A 104 -3.47 13.74 -6.57
N ALA A 105 -2.42 13.47 -7.35
CA ALA A 105 -1.25 12.78 -6.84
C ALA A 105 -0.59 13.55 -5.69
N GLU A 106 -0.55 14.88 -5.78
CA GLU A 106 0.00 15.75 -4.73
C GLU A 106 -0.74 15.59 -3.41
N HIS A 107 -2.07 15.56 -3.44
CA HIS A 107 -2.88 15.35 -2.24
C HIS A 107 -2.54 14.01 -1.56
N VAL A 108 -2.43 12.95 -2.35
CA VAL A 108 -2.10 11.61 -1.83
C VAL A 108 -0.69 11.60 -1.24
N VAL A 109 0.29 12.15 -1.94
CA VAL A 109 1.68 12.20 -1.47
C VAL A 109 1.81 13.02 -0.19
N ASP A 110 1.19 14.18 -0.12
CA ASP A 110 1.20 15.02 1.09
C ASP A 110 0.62 14.27 2.29
N ARG A 111 -0.45 13.52 2.07
CA ARG A 111 -1.06 12.71 3.12
C ARG A 111 -0.14 11.56 3.58
N LEU A 112 0.54 10.91 2.65
CA LEU A 112 1.49 9.84 2.96
C LEU A 112 2.67 10.37 3.78
N ILE A 113 3.22 11.52 3.40
CA ILE A 113 4.32 12.17 4.13
C ILE A 113 3.87 12.54 5.55
N ALA A 114 2.69 13.12 5.69
CA ALA A 114 2.13 13.45 7.00
C ALA A 114 1.98 12.21 7.89
N ALA A 115 1.58 11.09 7.32
CA ALA A 115 1.46 9.83 8.06
C ALA A 115 2.81 9.30 8.53
N ILE A 116 3.83 9.38 7.69
CA ILE A 116 5.19 8.95 8.04
C ILE A 116 5.72 9.80 9.20
N GLU A 117 5.60 11.13 9.08
CA GLU A 117 6.08 12.07 10.10
C GLU A 117 5.27 11.98 11.41
N GLY A 118 4.00 11.63 11.32
CA GLY A 118 3.09 11.52 12.46
C GLY A 118 3.02 10.16 13.13
N ASP A 119 3.91 9.23 12.78
CA ASP A 119 3.93 7.86 13.31
C ASP A 119 2.64 7.07 13.10
N GLU A 120 1.88 7.38 12.07
CA GLU A 120 0.66 6.64 11.75
C GLU A 120 1.01 5.24 11.25
N LYS A 121 0.13 4.26 11.51
CA LYS A 121 0.39 2.84 11.22
C LYS A 121 -0.55 2.26 10.19
N ASP A 122 -1.64 2.92 9.89
CA ASP A 122 -2.63 2.46 8.92
C ASP A 122 -3.32 3.66 8.28
N LEU A 123 -3.56 3.58 6.98
CA LEU A 123 -4.18 4.66 6.20
C LEU A 123 -5.31 4.11 5.34
N PRO A 124 -6.50 3.89 5.94
CA PRO A 124 -7.67 3.50 5.17
C PRO A 124 -8.10 4.62 4.20
N ALA A 125 -8.91 4.26 3.21
CA ALA A 125 -9.38 5.21 2.20
C ALA A 125 -10.05 6.45 2.80
N SER A 126 -10.75 6.29 3.93
CA SER A 126 -11.43 7.38 4.63
C SER A 126 -10.50 8.45 5.21
N GLU A 127 -9.20 8.16 5.31
CA GLU A 127 -8.20 9.07 5.87
C GLU A 127 -7.51 9.93 4.81
N PHE A 128 -7.90 9.78 3.57
CA PHE A 128 -7.41 10.60 2.48
C PHE A 128 -8.42 11.68 2.11
#